data_d5c17c89f7aead397133e29a7c1f1adf
#
_entry.id   d5c17c89f7aead397133e29a7c1f1adf
#
_cell.length_a   1.000
_cell.length_b   1.000
_cell.length_c   1.000
_cell.angle_alpha   90.00
_cell.angle_beta   90.00
_cell.angle_gamma   90.00
#
_symmetry.space_group_name_H-M   'P 1'
#
loop_
_entity.id
_entity.type
_entity.pdbx_description
1 polymer ?
#
loop_
_entity_poly.entity_id
_entity_poly.type
_entity_poly.pdbx_seq_one_letter_code
_entity_poly.pdbx_strand_id
1 'polypeptide(L)'
;PEQDVAVAITSEVENMQDVLDLLWRHLIPSIDVEPDPEADAELARRLAALAHPPLAGDERHGSPTLPRAASSQLPEAFSSAALEPSDDGHVLLLAHPAGTLVTRIGDGEWLESRWPTPRGPEVSVVASGAWRDGVFVAALRLVETPHTVLVELDPSAGAARLNWRLVPLTGPDPLSTAAFPF
;
A
#
# COMPACT_ATOMS: atom_id res chain seq x y z
N PRO A 1 23.19 15.67 24.12
CA PRO A 1 23.22 16.95 24.81
C PRO A 1 24.33 17.86 24.32
N GLU A 2 25.44 17.30 23.81
CA GLU A 2 26.57 18.12 23.36
C GLU A 2 26.27 18.89 22.06
N GLN A 3 25.52 18.30 21.14
CA GLN A 3 25.11 18.90 19.88
C GLN A 3 23.70 19.53 19.91
N ASP A 4 22.97 19.40 21.02
CA ASP A 4 21.62 19.92 21.21
C ASP A 4 20.64 19.52 20.07
N VAL A 5 20.75 18.28 19.60
CA VAL A 5 19.95 17.70 18.51
C VAL A 5 18.97 16.66 19.03
N ALA A 6 17.73 16.72 18.55
CA ALA A 6 16.72 15.69 18.74
C ALA A 6 16.27 15.15 17.39
N VAL A 7 16.20 13.84 17.26
CA VAL A 7 15.74 13.16 16.03
C VAL A 7 14.48 12.37 16.33
N ALA A 8 13.43 12.60 15.56
CA ALA A 8 12.21 11.82 15.60
C ALA A 8 11.99 11.15 14.23
N ILE A 9 11.66 9.86 14.23
CA ILE A 9 11.45 9.08 13.01
C ILE A 9 10.04 8.50 13.05
N THR A 10 9.29 8.74 11.97
CA THR A 10 8.04 8.03 11.70
C THR A 10 8.24 7.16 10.48
N SER A 11 7.99 5.87 10.62
CA SER A 11 8.22 4.93 9.52
C SER A 11 7.31 3.71 9.61
N GLU A 12 7.01 3.12 8.47
CA GLU A 12 6.43 1.79 8.34
C GLU A 12 7.56 0.84 7.93
N VAL A 13 8.29 0.32 8.90
CA VAL A 13 9.37 -0.66 8.66
C VAL A 13 9.12 -1.91 9.48
N GLU A 14 9.48 -3.04 8.89
CA GLU A 14 9.37 -4.34 9.57
C GLU A 14 10.37 -4.45 10.73
N ASN A 15 11.55 -3.86 10.56
CA ASN A 15 12.62 -3.87 11.56
C ASN A 15 13.10 -2.44 11.87
N MET A 16 12.72 -1.89 13.00
CA MET A 16 13.16 -0.56 13.43
C MET A 16 14.67 -0.49 13.64
N GLN A 17 15.34 -1.61 13.96
CA GLN A 17 16.78 -1.61 14.16
C GLN A 17 17.54 -1.20 12.91
N ASP A 18 17.08 -1.59 11.72
CA ASP A 18 17.72 -1.20 10.45
C ASP A 18 17.71 0.32 10.26
N VAL A 19 16.63 0.98 10.67
CA VAL A 19 16.54 2.46 10.62
C VAL A 19 17.46 3.10 11.63
N LEU A 20 17.53 2.56 12.84
CA LEU A 20 18.46 3.06 13.89
C LEU A 20 19.91 2.88 13.46
N ASP A 21 20.25 1.75 12.83
CA ASP A 21 21.61 1.49 12.35
C ASP A 21 22.03 2.49 11.24
N LEU A 22 21.10 2.85 10.34
CA LEU A 22 21.33 3.88 9.34
C LEU A 22 21.53 5.26 9.99
N LEU A 23 20.73 5.59 10.99
CA LEU A 23 20.86 6.83 11.76
C LEU A 23 22.23 6.92 12.45
N TRP A 24 22.63 5.88 13.17
CA TRP A 24 23.93 5.82 13.85
C TRP A 24 25.10 5.86 12.88
N ARG A 25 24.97 5.23 11.72
CA ARG A 25 26.06 5.13 10.74
C ARG A 25 26.21 6.40 9.92
N HIS A 26 25.12 7.09 9.59
CA HIS A 26 25.15 8.16 8.61
C HIS A 26 24.75 9.52 9.17
N LEU A 27 23.67 9.60 9.96
CA LEU A 27 23.15 10.89 10.41
C LEU A 27 23.98 11.44 11.60
N ILE A 28 24.21 10.64 12.64
CA ILE A 28 24.90 11.12 13.83
C ILE A 28 26.32 11.61 13.53
N PRO A 29 27.14 10.90 12.72
CA PRO A 29 28.47 11.39 12.39
C PRO A 29 28.51 12.64 11.49
N SER A 30 27.39 12.97 10.84
CA SER A 30 27.30 14.16 9.98
C SER A 30 26.85 15.43 10.71
N ILE A 31 26.48 15.30 11.98
CA ILE A 31 26.22 16.47 12.83
C ILE A 31 27.56 17.16 13.09
N ASP A 32 27.64 18.47 12.96
CA ASP A 32 28.88 19.29 13.09
C ASP A 32 29.90 19.17 11.93
N VAL A 33 29.55 18.50 10.83
CA VAL A 33 30.36 18.54 9.60
C VAL A 33 30.07 19.84 8.85
N GLU A 34 31.14 20.46 8.31
CA GLU A 34 30.96 21.64 7.45
C GLU A 34 30.06 21.32 6.26
N PRO A 35 29.13 22.25 5.90
CA PRO A 35 28.23 22.06 4.78
C PRO A 35 28.97 21.81 3.47
N ASP A 36 28.54 20.79 2.74
CA ASP A 36 28.99 20.49 1.39
C ASP A 36 27.89 20.84 0.38
N PRO A 37 27.99 21.99 -0.33
CA PRO A 37 26.94 22.43 -1.25
C PRO A 37 26.66 21.45 -2.40
N GLU A 38 27.65 20.67 -2.82
CA GLU A 38 27.46 19.66 -3.87
C GLU A 38 26.68 18.44 -3.34
N ALA A 39 27.01 17.96 -2.15
CA ALA A 39 26.28 16.91 -1.48
C ALA A 39 24.83 17.32 -1.14
N ASP A 40 24.64 18.55 -0.69
CA ASP A 40 23.32 19.12 -0.41
C ASP A 40 22.46 19.23 -1.67
N ALA A 41 23.03 19.67 -2.79
CA ALA A 41 22.33 19.72 -4.07
C ALA A 41 21.95 18.32 -4.57
N GLU A 42 22.85 17.34 -4.42
CA GLU A 42 22.57 15.95 -4.77
C GLU A 42 21.48 15.35 -3.87
N LEU A 43 21.51 15.61 -2.56
CA LEU A 43 20.46 15.19 -1.63
C LEU A 43 19.11 15.79 -2.01
N ALA A 44 19.07 17.10 -2.27
CA ALA A 44 17.85 17.78 -2.69
C ALA A 44 17.28 17.19 -3.98
N ARG A 45 18.15 16.85 -4.96
CA ARG A 45 17.76 16.19 -6.20
C ARG A 45 17.18 14.80 -5.95
N ARG A 46 17.79 14.00 -5.08
CA ARG A 46 17.28 12.67 -4.70
C ARG A 46 15.94 12.77 -3.99
N LEU A 47 15.80 13.68 -3.05
CA LEU A 47 14.54 13.91 -2.33
C LEU A 47 13.41 14.34 -3.26
N ALA A 48 13.69 15.23 -4.22
CA ALA A 48 12.70 15.66 -5.21
C ALA A 48 12.27 14.52 -6.17
N ALA A 49 13.14 13.52 -6.37
CA ALA A 49 12.86 12.35 -7.20
C ALA A 49 12.24 11.18 -6.41
N LEU A 50 12.07 11.32 -5.08
CA LEU A 50 11.43 10.28 -4.28
C LEU A 50 9.99 10.08 -4.74
N ALA A 51 9.68 8.85 -5.13
CA ALA A 51 8.34 8.43 -5.50
C ALA A 51 8.13 6.98 -5.07
N HIS A 52 6.89 6.64 -4.84
CA HIS A 52 6.47 5.25 -4.79
C HIS A 52 6.06 4.84 -6.20
N PRO A 53 6.88 4.09 -6.94
CA PRO A 53 6.50 3.67 -8.28
C PRO A 53 5.23 2.82 -8.22
N PRO A 54 4.33 2.96 -9.20
CA PRO A 54 3.21 2.04 -9.35
C PRO A 54 3.73 0.63 -9.61
N LEU A 55 2.87 -0.37 -9.42
CA LEU A 55 3.24 -1.75 -9.70
C LEU A 55 3.47 -1.92 -11.21
N ALA A 56 4.59 -2.55 -11.54
CA ALA A 56 4.89 -2.98 -12.89
C ALA A 56 4.62 -4.48 -13.04
N GLY A 57 4.10 -4.89 -14.16
CA GLY A 57 3.81 -6.27 -14.49
C GLY A 57 4.25 -6.64 -15.90
N ASP A 58 3.88 -7.83 -16.31
CA ASP A 58 4.10 -8.33 -17.64
C ASP A 58 3.16 -7.65 -18.64
N GLU A 59 3.51 -7.71 -19.92
CA GLU A 59 2.67 -7.14 -20.97
C GLU A 59 1.23 -7.68 -20.91
N ARG A 60 0.28 -6.78 -21.15
CA ARG A 60 -1.16 -6.99 -21.05
C ARG A 60 -1.62 -8.32 -21.61
N HIS A 61 -1.84 -9.29 -20.77
CA HIS A 61 -2.75 -10.38 -21.07
C HIS A 61 -4.16 -9.79 -20.94
N GLY A 62 -4.96 -9.92 -22.00
CA GLY A 62 -6.29 -9.31 -22.09
C GLY A 62 -7.06 -9.45 -20.78
N SER A 63 -7.72 -8.38 -20.37
CA SER A 63 -8.37 -8.21 -19.08
C SER A 63 -9.29 -9.38 -18.70
N PRO A 64 -8.84 -10.41 -17.99
CA PRO A 64 -9.75 -11.40 -17.48
C PRO A 64 -10.56 -10.75 -16.37
N THR A 65 -11.86 -10.71 -16.54
CA THR A 65 -12.78 -10.47 -15.45
C THR A 65 -12.62 -11.63 -14.48
N LEU A 66 -12.31 -11.38 -13.22
CA LEU A 66 -12.42 -12.38 -12.19
C LEU A 66 -13.90 -12.41 -11.77
N PRO A 67 -14.69 -13.39 -12.22
CA PRO A 67 -16.04 -13.53 -11.71
C PRO A 67 -15.90 -13.86 -10.23
N ARG A 68 -16.73 -13.19 -9.42
CA ARG A 68 -16.85 -13.31 -7.97
C ARG A 68 -16.20 -14.56 -7.38
N ALA A 69 -14.97 -14.44 -6.89
CA ALA A 69 -14.31 -15.51 -6.15
C ALA A 69 -15.02 -15.64 -4.81
N ALA A 70 -15.75 -16.73 -4.61
CA ALA A 70 -16.20 -17.15 -3.30
C ALA A 70 -14.99 -17.75 -2.60
N SER A 71 -14.36 -17.06 -1.65
CA SER A 71 -13.04 -17.47 -1.24
C SER A 71 -12.97 -18.02 0.17
N SER A 72 -12.21 -19.10 0.28
CA SER A 72 -11.66 -19.59 1.53
C SER A 72 -10.41 -18.83 2.02
N GLN A 73 -9.97 -17.77 1.33
CA GLN A 73 -8.73 -17.04 1.60
C GLN A 73 -8.90 -15.52 1.72
N LEU A 74 -10.13 -15.02 1.65
CA LEU A 74 -10.40 -13.64 2.04
C LEU A 74 -10.50 -13.53 3.56
N PRO A 75 -10.07 -12.41 4.16
CA PRO A 75 -10.40 -12.11 5.55
C PRO A 75 -11.90 -12.21 5.78
N GLU A 76 -12.32 -12.67 6.98
CA GLU A 76 -13.74 -12.91 7.34
C GLU A 76 -14.65 -11.70 7.07
N ALA A 77 -14.07 -10.52 7.03
CA ALA A 77 -14.77 -9.28 6.71
C ALA A 77 -15.37 -9.24 5.29
N PHE A 78 -14.80 -9.99 4.35
CA PHE A 78 -15.20 -9.94 2.95
C PHE A 78 -15.80 -11.26 2.49
N SER A 79 -16.98 -11.20 1.93
CA SER A 79 -17.69 -12.37 1.41
C SER A 79 -17.31 -12.72 -0.03
N SER A 80 -16.74 -11.78 -0.78
CA SER A 80 -16.25 -12.01 -2.14
C SER A 80 -15.35 -10.86 -2.63
N ALA A 81 -14.50 -11.16 -3.62
CA ALA A 81 -13.76 -10.20 -4.40
C ALA A 81 -14.08 -10.40 -5.89
N ALA A 82 -14.14 -9.32 -6.65
CA ALA A 82 -14.26 -9.34 -8.10
C ALA A 82 -13.34 -8.27 -8.71
N LEU A 83 -12.81 -8.53 -9.89
CA LEU A 83 -12.01 -7.59 -10.67
C LEU A 83 -12.69 -7.38 -12.02
N GLU A 84 -12.92 -6.13 -12.35
CA GLU A 84 -13.54 -5.71 -13.59
C GLU A 84 -12.60 -4.77 -14.35
N PRO A 85 -12.51 -4.84 -15.69
CA PRO A 85 -11.76 -3.86 -16.48
C PRO A 85 -12.43 -2.49 -16.42
N SER A 86 -11.62 -1.43 -16.50
CA SER A 86 -12.08 -0.05 -16.66
C SER A 86 -11.20 0.69 -17.67
N ASP A 87 -11.61 1.90 -18.07
CA ASP A 87 -10.86 2.70 -19.04
C ASP A 87 -9.44 3.05 -18.56
N ASP A 88 -9.28 3.23 -17.23
CA ASP A 88 -8.02 3.64 -16.60
C ASP A 88 -7.25 2.46 -15.96
N GLY A 89 -7.68 1.22 -16.18
CA GLY A 89 -7.08 0.03 -15.58
C GLY A 89 -8.13 -0.99 -15.11
N HIS A 90 -8.34 -1.12 -13.81
CA HIS A 90 -9.28 -2.09 -13.24
C HIS A 90 -10.10 -1.50 -12.10
N VAL A 91 -11.21 -2.15 -11.78
CA VAL A 91 -12.01 -1.89 -10.58
C VAL A 91 -12.05 -3.17 -9.75
N LEU A 92 -11.57 -3.09 -8.51
CA LEU A 92 -11.69 -4.14 -7.50
C LEU A 92 -12.97 -3.90 -6.70
N LEU A 93 -13.80 -4.90 -6.62
CA LEU A 93 -15.03 -4.92 -5.82
C LEU A 93 -14.86 -5.89 -4.66
N LEU A 94 -14.90 -5.40 -3.43
CA LEU A 94 -14.84 -6.20 -2.22
C LEU A 94 -16.19 -6.16 -1.51
N ALA A 95 -16.91 -7.27 -1.50
CA ALA A 95 -18.20 -7.36 -0.83
C ALA A 95 -18.00 -7.50 0.69
N HIS A 96 -18.56 -6.56 1.45
CA HIS A 96 -18.48 -6.43 2.88
C HIS A 96 -19.89 -6.32 3.47
N PRO A 97 -20.17 -6.74 4.71
CA PRO A 97 -21.51 -6.62 5.31
C PRO A 97 -22.11 -5.21 5.33
N ALA A 98 -21.26 -4.18 5.39
CA ALA A 98 -21.69 -2.77 5.35
C ALA A 98 -21.88 -2.22 3.92
N GLY A 99 -21.58 -3.00 2.87
CA GLY A 99 -21.68 -2.59 1.48
C GLY A 99 -20.51 -3.10 0.65
N THR A 100 -20.40 -2.67 -0.59
CA THR A 100 -19.29 -3.04 -1.46
C THR A 100 -18.23 -1.92 -1.45
N LEU A 101 -17.00 -2.27 -1.13
CA LEU A 101 -15.86 -1.38 -1.32
C LEU A 101 -15.46 -1.42 -2.79
N VAL A 102 -15.44 -0.26 -3.41
CA VAL A 102 -15.06 -0.06 -4.81
C VAL A 102 -13.71 0.62 -4.84
N THR A 103 -12.73 -0.01 -5.48
CA THR A 103 -11.37 0.51 -5.57
C THR A 103 -10.94 0.56 -7.02
N ARG A 104 -10.64 1.75 -7.53
CA ARG A 104 -10.01 1.93 -8.84
C ARG A 104 -8.53 1.57 -8.72
N ILE A 105 -8.04 0.74 -9.64
CA ILE A 105 -6.66 0.27 -9.66
C ILE A 105 -6.03 0.68 -10.98
N GLY A 106 -5.01 1.55 -10.92
CA GLY A 106 -4.31 2.03 -12.10
C GLY A 106 -3.34 0.99 -12.66
N ASP A 107 -3.23 0.95 -13.98
CA ASP A 107 -2.23 0.17 -14.73
C ASP A 107 -1.03 1.08 -15.04
N GLY A 108 0.05 0.93 -14.28
CA GLY A 108 1.23 1.79 -14.38
C GLY A 108 1.07 3.18 -13.73
N GLU A 109 0.00 3.42 -13.03
CA GLU A 109 -0.27 4.65 -12.28
C GLU A 109 -1.00 4.36 -10.96
N TRP A 110 -1.08 5.37 -10.09
CA TRP A 110 -1.86 5.32 -8.86
C TRP A 110 -3.21 5.99 -9.08
N LEU A 111 -4.32 5.28 -8.84
CA LEU A 111 -5.68 5.84 -8.88
C LEU A 111 -6.27 5.95 -7.48
N GLU A 112 -6.90 7.10 -7.19
CA GLU A 112 -7.54 7.35 -5.91
C GLU A 112 -8.98 6.82 -5.90
N SER A 113 -9.36 6.27 -4.75
CA SER A 113 -10.72 5.89 -4.38
C SER A 113 -11.04 6.35 -2.96
N ARG A 114 -12.30 6.40 -2.59
CA ARG A 114 -12.78 6.70 -1.24
C ARG A 114 -13.49 5.49 -0.66
N TRP A 115 -13.05 5.05 0.51
CA TRP A 115 -13.70 3.97 1.24
C TRP A 115 -14.54 4.52 2.38
N PRO A 116 -15.82 4.13 2.48
CA PRO A 116 -16.64 4.52 3.61
C PRO A 116 -16.14 3.86 4.90
N THR A 117 -16.18 4.58 6.00
CA THR A 117 -15.93 4.03 7.32
C THR A 117 -17.23 3.90 8.11
N PRO A 118 -17.33 2.95 9.05
CA PRO A 118 -18.57 2.75 9.80
C PRO A 118 -18.99 3.93 10.69
N ARG A 119 -18.06 4.77 11.11
CA ARG A 119 -18.29 5.84 12.11
C ARG A 119 -17.47 7.11 11.90
N GLY A 120 -16.82 7.26 10.77
CA GLY A 120 -15.91 8.39 10.51
C GLY A 120 -15.99 8.91 9.08
N PRO A 121 -15.10 9.83 8.72
CA PRO A 121 -14.96 10.28 7.35
C PRO A 121 -14.51 9.13 6.44
N GLU A 122 -14.75 9.28 5.14
CA GLU A 122 -14.20 8.37 4.15
C GLU A 122 -12.68 8.38 4.19
N VAL A 123 -12.08 7.22 3.92
CA VAL A 123 -10.63 7.04 3.85
C VAL A 123 -10.18 7.13 2.40
N SER A 124 -9.17 7.93 2.13
CA SER A 124 -8.52 7.96 0.83
C SER A 124 -7.62 6.76 0.64
N VAL A 125 -7.85 6.03 -0.45
CA VAL A 125 -7.05 4.86 -0.85
C VAL A 125 -6.52 5.08 -2.24
N VAL A 126 -5.21 4.97 -2.44
CA VAL A 126 -4.59 4.95 -3.76
C VAL A 126 -4.17 3.54 -4.11
N ALA A 127 -4.48 3.11 -5.32
CA ALA A 127 -4.17 1.76 -5.73
C ALA A 127 -3.52 1.69 -7.11
N SER A 128 -2.56 0.78 -7.24
CA SER A 128 -1.94 0.38 -8.50
C SER A 128 -1.87 -1.13 -8.55
N GLY A 129 -2.02 -1.69 -9.75
CA GLY A 129 -1.98 -3.13 -9.96
C GLY A 129 -1.34 -3.51 -11.29
N ALA A 130 -1.00 -4.78 -11.41
CA ALA A 130 -0.40 -5.32 -12.61
C ALA A 130 -0.62 -6.84 -12.69
N TRP A 131 -0.53 -7.39 -13.89
CA TRP A 131 -0.51 -8.84 -14.10
C TRP A 131 0.92 -9.37 -14.00
N ARG A 132 1.08 -10.49 -13.28
CA ARG A 132 2.35 -11.22 -13.14
C ARG A 132 2.07 -12.72 -13.22
N ASP A 133 2.62 -13.40 -14.21
CA ASP A 133 2.45 -14.85 -14.40
C ASP A 133 0.97 -15.31 -14.33
N GLY A 134 0.05 -14.53 -14.88
CA GLY A 134 -1.39 -14.85 -14.87
C GLY A 134 -2.13 -14.55 -13.58
N VAL A 135 -1.46 -14.02 -12.56
CA VAL A 135 -2.04 -13.52 -11.31
C VAL A 135 -2.09 -11.99 -11.35
N PHE A 136 -3.23 -11.41 -11.01
CA PHE A 136 -3.32 -9.98 -10.82
C PHE A 136 -2.86 -9.61 -9.40
N VAL A 137 -1.88 -8.73 -9.31
CA VAL A 137 -1.38 -8.21 -8.03
C VAL A 137 -1.67 -6.73 -7.92
N ALA A 138 -2.12 -6.27 -6.75
CA ALA A 138 -2.35 -4.85 -6.49
C ALA A 138 -1.87 -4.45 -5.10
N ALA A 139 -1.47 -3.17 -4.99
CA ALA A 139 -1.19 -2.53 -3.72
C ALA A 139 -2.20 -1.41 -3.49
N LEU A 140 -2.91 -1.47 -2.37
CA LEU A 140 -3.88 -0.49 -1.93
C LEU A 140 -3.28 0.25 -0.73
N ARG A 141 -2.94 1.52 -0.90
CA ARG A 141 -2.34 2.34 0.16
C ARG A 141 -3.39 3.25 0.78
N LEU A 142 -3.53 3.17 2.08
CA LEU A 142 -4.39 4.07 2.86
C LEU A 142 -3.60 5.36 3.11
N VAL A 143 -3.96 6.43 2.40
CA VAL A 143 -3.13 7.65 2.29
C VAL A 143 -2.84 8.32 3.64
N GLU A 144 -3.78 8.27 4.58
CA GLU A 144 -3.68 8.91 5.90
C GLU A 144 -2.96 8.04 6.94
N THR A 145 -2.51 6.85 6.54
CA THR A 145 -1.81 5.89 7.39
C THR A 145 -0.63 5.28 6.66
N PRO A 146 0.30 4.63 7.35
CA PRO A 146 1.39 3.91 6.69
C PRO A 146 0.95 2.57 6.08
N HIS A 147 -0.32 2.18 6.23
CA HIS A 147 -0.76 0.83 5.91
C HIS A 147 -1.00 0.60 4.42
N THR A 148 -0.60 -0.59 3.97
CA THR A 148 -0.80 -1.05 2.60
C THR A 148 -1.42 -2.45 2.62
N VAL A 149 -2.52 -2.62 1.90
CA VAL A 149 -3.11 -3.94 1.63
C VAL A 149 -2.55 -4.45 0.31
N LEU A 150 -2.04 -5.67 0.33
CA LEU A 150 -1.64 -6.41 -0.87
C LEU A 150 -2.79 -7.32 -1.30
N VAL A 151 -3.12 -7.27 -2.57
CA VAL A 151 -4.18 -8.07 -3.19
C VAL A 151 -3.56 -8.97 -4.24
N GLU A 152 -3.93 -10.25 -4.20
CA GLU A 152 -3.60 -11.22 -5.23
C GLU A 152 -4.90 -11.87 -5.71
N LEU A 153 -5.12 -11.85 -7.02
CA LEU A 153 -6.28 -12.47 -7.65
C LEU A 153 -5.80 -13.45 -8.71
N ASP A 154 -6.11 -14.72 -8.51
CA ASP A 154 -5.79 -15.79 -9.45
C ASP A 154 -7.06 -16.28 -10.15
N PRO A 155 -7.29 -15.86 -11.41
CA PRO A 155 -8.46 -16.30 -12.17
C PRO A 155 -8.47 -17.81 -12.46
N SER A 156 -7.29 -18.41 -12.59
CA SER A 156 -7.19 -19.83 -12.90
C SER A 156 -7.61 -20.75 -11.75
N ALA A 157 -7.31 -20.30 -10.53
CA ALA A 157 -7.72 -20.96 -9.28
C ALA A 157 -9.07 -20.44 -8.76
N GLY A 158 -9.62 -19.36 -9.33
CA GLY A 158 -10.79 -18.68 -8.78
C GLY A 158 -10.54 -18.14 -7.36
N ALA A 159 -9.29 -17.78 -7.05
CA ALA A 159 -8.85 -17.43 -5.71
C ALA A 159 -8.53 -15.94 -5.58
N ALA A 160 -8.83 -15.39 -4.40
CA ALA A 160 -8.46 -14.03 -4.03
C ALA A 160 -7.80 -14.05 -2.64
N ARG A 161 -6.74 -13.27 -2.47
CA ARG A 161 -6.03 -13.08 -1.20
C ARG A 161 -5.88 -11.61 -0.92
N LEU A 162 -6.12 -11.23 0.33
CA LEU A 162 -5.86 -9.90 0.84
C LEU A 162 -5.01 -10.00 2.10
N ASN A 163 -3.86 -9.34 2.09
CA ASN A 163 -2.95 -9.34 3.23
C ASN A 163 -2.45 -7.93 3.50
N TRP A 164 -2.22 -7.62 4.77
CA TRP A 164 -1.43 -6.44 5.10
C TRP A 164 0.02 -6.64 4.66
N ARG A 165 0.62 -5.62 4.10
CA ARG A 165 2.08 -5.58 3.92
C ARG A 165 2.79 -5.64 5.27
N LEU A 166 2.33 -4.81 6.22
CA LEU A 166 2.67 -4.89 7.63
C LEU A 166 1.37 -4.84 8.43
N VAL A 167 1.21 -5.79 9.34
CA VAL A 167 0.00 -5.86 10.18
C VAL A 167 -0.02 -4.63 11.10
N PRO A 168 -1.14 -3.90 11.18
CA PRO A 168 -1.27 -2.79 12.13
C PRO A 168 -0.97 -3.19 13.56
N LEU A 169 -0.17 -2.36 14.26
CA LEU A 169 0.29 -2.67 15.62
C LEU A 169 -0.79 -2.58 16.69
N THR A 170 -1.90 -1.91 16.41
CA THR A 170 -2.95 -1.62 17.40
C THR A 170 -4.30 -2.11 16.93
N GLY A 171 -5.05 -2.71 17.86
CA GLY A 171 -6.40 -3.19 17.62
C GLY A 171 -6.47 -4.58 16.96
N PRO A 172 -7.68 -5.12 16.79
CA PRO A 172 -7.91 -6.32 16.01
C PRO A 172 -7.56 -6.04 14.54
N ASP A 173 -7.06 -7.03 13.83
CA ASP A 173 -6.76 -6.92 12.39
C ASP A 173 -7.99 -6.38 11.63
N PRO A 174 -7.91 -5.17 11.04
CA PRO A 174 -9.05 -4.56 10.38
C PRO A 174 -9.57 -5.34 9.18
N LEU A 175 -8.72 -6.12 8.51
CA LEU A 175 -9.14 -7.00 7.42
C LEU A 175 -9.93 -8.21 7.95
N SER A 176 -9.68 -8.67 9.18
CA SER A 176 -10.39 -9.80 9.78
C SER A 176 -11.68 -9.40 10.50
N THR A 177 -11.78 -8.16 10.99
CA THR A 177 -12.90 -7.71 11.83
C THR A 177 -13.83 -6.71 11.16
N ALA A 178 -13.60 -6.36 9.90
CA ALA A 178 -14.33 -5.27 9.20
C ALA A 178 -14.21 -3.89 9.89
N ALA A 179 -13.28 -3.74 10.80
CA ALA A 179 -12.96 -2.47 11.42
C ALA A 179 -11.72 -1.90 10.70
N PHE A 180 -11.88 -0.87 9.89
CA PHE A 180 -10.75 -0.13 9.38
C PHE A 180 -10.02 0.57 10.54
N PRO A 181 -8.68 0.74 10.49
CA PRO A 181 -7.85 1.17 11.62
C PRO A 181 -8.00 2.65 11.99
N PHE A 182 -9.21 3.23 11.91
CA PHE A 182 -9.47 4.64 12.20
C PHE A 182 -10.58 4.84 13.22
#